data_2de97b5a8dc0958990f77ff848e36ca3
#
_entry.id   2de97b5a8dc0958990f77ff848e36ca3
#
_cell.length_a   1.000
_cell.length_b   1.000
_cell.length_c   1.000
_cell.angle_alpha   90.00
_cell.angle_beta   90.00
_cell.angle_gamma   90.00
#
_symmetry.space_group_name_H-M   'P 1'
#
loop_
_entity.id
_entity.type
_entity.pdbx_description
1 polymer ?
#
loop_
_entity_poly.entity_id
_entity_poly.type
_entity_poly.pdbx_seq_one_letter_code
_entity_poly.pdbx_strand_id
1 'polypeptide(L)'
;TGKVISTKLEPGKYTLKETKAPQGYKLLKEEIEVVVEANKVVQVQVENAKELGSLQVVKKDAESGKVLEGAEFRLKNESGQVVGEAKTTNKDGVVQFENLVPGKYTLEETKAPEGYKAVEVTVEVNVVANEVVKQEVMNEKVTGQFEIVKVDANDKTKVLSGAEFALYKDGKKVAELKTDESGKVMSPKLPLGEYTVKETKAPEGYKLSNKEWKVTIQNENEIVKVEAENEKVLGSLQIIKTDDKDQAKRLAGAEFTLKDVKGNVVKEGITTDESGTVKVDGLVPGEYTLEETKAPEGYELTKQVIHATVDGEKVIDVKVTNSKSLGQFEIVKVDANDKAKV
;
A
#
# COMPACT_ATOMS: atom_id res chain seq x y z
N THR A 1 -22.77 -26.24 57.85
CA THR A 1 -22.15 -25.74 59.10
C THR A 1 -20.73 -26.30 59.32
N GLY A 2 -20.28 -27.31 58.57
CA GLY A 2 -18.93 -27.92 58.68
C GLY A 2 -18.66 -28.64 59.99
N LYS A 3 -19.67 -28.90 60.81
CA LYS A 3 -19.56 -29.62 62.09
C LYS A 3 -20.33 -30.93 62.02
N VAL A 4 -19.68 -32.00 62.50
CA VAL A 4 -20.26 -33.31 62.71
C VAL A 4 -20.03 -33.71 64.16
N ILE A 5 -20.99 -34.35 64.77
CA ILE A 5 -20.92 -34.89 66.13
C ILE A 5 -21.10 -36.39 65.98
N SER A 6 -20.20 -37.16 66.55
CA SER A 6 -20.32 -38.63 66.58
C SER A 6 -21.51 -39.07 67.52
N THR A 7 -21.96 -40.30 67.40
CA THR A 7 -22.73 -40.98 68.41
C THR A 7 -21.93 -41.07 69.73
N LYS A 8 -22.55 -41.36 70.83
CA LYS A 8 -21.83 -41.60 72.08
C LYS A 8 -20.89 -42.78 71.92
N LEU A 9 -19.62 -42.54 72.26
CA LEU A 9 -18.55 -43.54 72.20
C LEU A 9 -18.09 -43.83 73.66
N GLU A 10 -17.57 -45.03 73.90
CA GLU A 10 -16.89 -45.39 75.14
C GLU A 10 -15.57 -44.58 75.26
N PRO A 11 -15.10 -44.28 76.48
CA PRO A 11 -13.79 -43.67 76.61
C PRO A 11 -12.68 -44.55 76.03
N GLY A 12 -11.74 -43.96 75.21
CA GLY A 12 -10.71 -44.71 74.58
C GLY A 12 -10.04 -43.93 73.42
N LYS A 13 -9.07 -44.57 72.78
CA LYS A 13 -8.39 -44.03 71.61
C LYS A 13 -9.13 -44.45 70.34
N TYR A 14 -9.38 -43.52 69.46
CA TYR A 14 -10.02 -43.72 68.16
C TYR A 14 -9.18 -43.10 67.05
N THR A 15 -9.30 -43.65 65.85
CA THR A 15 -8.72 -43.07 64.64
C THR A 15 -9.80 -42.50 63.76
N LEU A 16 -9.70 -41.22 63.41
CA LEU A 16 -10.58 -40.54 62.48
C LEU A 16 -9.92 -40.49 61.11
N LYS A 17 -10.65 -40.94 60.09
CA LYS A 17 -10.21 -40.92 58.69
C LYS A 17 -11.25 -40.24 57.83
N GLU A 18 -10.84 -39.28 57.03
CA GLU A 18 -11.71 -38.66 56.04
C GLU A 18 -11.94 -39.64 54.88
N THR A 19 -13.20 -39.93 54.60
CA THR A 19 -13.58 -40.84 53.49
C THR A 19 -14.00 -40.11 52.23
N LYS A 20 -14.36 -38.81 52.37
CA LYS A 20 -14.76 -37.94 51.26
C LYS A 20 -14.51 -36.48 51.63
N ALA A 21 -13.70 -35.80 50.82
CA ALA A 21 -13.49 -34.37 50.98
C ALA A 21 -14.68 -33.55 50.47
N PRO A 22 -14.88 -32.32 50.98
CA PRO A 22 -15.76 -31.36 50.34
C PRO A 22 -15.36 -31.07 48.90
N GLN A 23 -16.31 -30.70 48.05
CA GLN A 23 -16.02 -30.35 46.64
C GLN A 23 -14.99 -29.23 46.56
N GLY A 24 -13.94 -29.38 45.73
CA GLY A 24 -12.84 -28.43 45.55
C GLY A 24 -11.77 -28.50 46.63
N TYR A 25 -11.75 -29.56 47.42
CA TYR A 25 -10.73 -29.80 48.44
C TYR A 25 -10.10 -31.20 48.26
N LYS A 26 -8.83 -31.30 48.62
CA LYS A 26 -8.09 -32.57 48.64
C LYS A 26 -8.52 -33.43 49.80
N LEU A 27 -8.71 -34.73 49.56
CA LEU A 27 -8.97 -35.69 50.63
C LEU A 27 -7.77 -35.71 51.59
N LEU A 28 -8.03 -35.59 52.89
CA LEU A 28 -7.02 -35.75 53.93
C LEU A 28 -6.61 -37.21 54.00
N LYS A 29 -5.34 -37.50 53.70
CA LYS A 29 -4.78 -38.85 53.70
C LYS A 29 -4.33 -39.30 55.09
N GLU A 30 -4.09 -38.35 55.95
CA GLU A 30 -3.61 -38.57 57.32
C GLU A 30 -4.76 -39.01 58.21
N GLU A 31 -4.50 -40.01 59.05
CA GLU A 31 -5.44 -40.46 60.10
C GLU A 31 -5.18 -39.65 61.34
N ILE A 32 -6.24 -39.15 61.97
CA ILE A 32 -6.19 -38.32 63.16
C ILE A 32 -6.53 -39.16 64.40
N GLU A 33 -5.63 -39.28 65.35
CA GLU A 33 -5.86 -39.94 66.61
C GLU A 33 -6.68 -39.02 67.54
N VAL A 34 -7.78 -39.56 68.05
CA VAL A 34 -8.73 -38.85 68.94
C VAL A 34 -8.89 -39.63 70.21
N VAL A 35 -8.65 -39.04 71.34
CA VAL A 35 -8.86 -39.63 72.66
C VAL A 35 -10.18 -39.16 73.18
N VAL A 36 -11.17 -40.07 73.37
CA VAL A 36 -12.47 -39.81 73.90
C VAL A 36 -12.44 -39.98 75.45
N GLU A 37 -12.84 -38.96 76.12
CA GLU A 37 -12.91 -38.97 77.60
C GLU A 37 -14.39 -39.08 78.09
N ALA A 38 -14.54 -39.71 79.23
CA ALA A 38 -15.88 -39.86 79.84
C ALA A 38 -16.54 -38.47 80.10
N ASN A 39 -17.86 -38.36 79.72
CA ASN A 39 -18.68 -37.20 79.87
C ASN A 39 -18.15 -35.87 79.29
N LYS A 40 -17.23 -35.94 78.33
CA LYS A 40 -16.68 -34.82 77.61
C LYS A 40 -16.98 -34.90 76.11
N VAL A 41 -17.10 -33.74 75.46
CA VAL A 41 -17.09 -33.60 74.03
C VAL A 41 -15.69 -33.14 73.61
N VAL A 42 -14.94 -34.02 72.94
CA VAL A 42 -13.62 -33.69 72.39
C VAL A 42 -13.81 -33.04 71.03
N GLN A 43 -13.27 -31.84 70.84
CA GLN A 43 -13.30 -31.16 69.55
C GLN A 43 -12.02 -31.43 68.79
N VAL A 44 -12.17 -31.85 67.53
CA VAL A 44 -11.06 -32.03 66.60
C VAL A 44 -11.29 -31.12 65.42
N GLN A 45 -10.31 -30.29 65.05
CA GLN A 45 -10.31 -29.45 63.88
C GLN A 45 -9.57 -30.19 62.79
N VAL A 46 -10.20 -30.26 61.60
CA VAL A 46 -9.63 -30.92 60.41
C VAL A 46 -9.62 -29.91 59.30
N GLU A 47 -8.50 -29.77 58.62
CA GLU A 47 -8.30 -28.81 57.51
C GLU A 47 -8.03 -29.54 56.20
N ASN A 48 -8.76 -29.18 55.16
CA ASN A 48 -8.53 -29.67 53.82
C ASN A 48 -7.85 -28.59 52.96
N ALA A 49 -6.82 -28.96 52.23
CA ALA A 49 -6.23 -28.11 51.26
C ALA A 49 -7.14 -28.02 50.02
N LYS A 50 -7.30 -26.83 49.45
CA LYS A 50 -8.05 -26.64 48.18
C LYS A 50 -7.37 -27.38 47.03
N GLU A 51 -8.19 -28.01 46.18
CA GLU A 51 -7.75 -28.41 44.87
C GLU A 51 -7.79 -27.18 43.96
N LEU A 52 -6.68 -26.84 43.36
CA LEU A 52 -6.55 -25.68 42.51
C LEU A 52 -6.13 -26.10 41.10
N GLY A 53 -6.57 -25.33 40.12
CA GLY A 53 -6.15 -25.45 38.75
C GLY A 53 -5.45 -24.17 38.24
N SER A 54 -5.15 -24.13 36.98
CA SER A 54 -4.54 -22.97 36.31
C SER A 54 -5.14 -22.75 34.94
N LEU A 55 -5.13 -21.49 34.49
CA LEU A 55 -5.49 -21.10 33.13
C LEU A 55 -4.26 -20.51 32.44
N GLN A 56 -3.89 -21.05 31.29
CA GLN A 56 -2.90 -20.49 30.39
C GLN A 56 -3.60 -19.88 29.18
N VAL A 57 -3.42 -18.58 28.97
CA VAL A 57 -3.93 -17.88 27.78
C VAL A 57 -2.80 -17.74 26.78
N VAL A 58 -3.07 -18.07 25.51
CA VAL A 58 -2.14 -17.91 24.38
C VAL A 58 -2.73 -16.90 23.42
N LYS A 59 -2.07 -15.76 23.26
CA LYS A 59 -2.49 -14.66 22.39
C LYS A 59 -1.87 -14.80 21.02
N LYS A 60 -2.69 -14.74 19.95
CA LYS A 60 -2.25 -14.92 18.57
C LYS A 60 -2.83 -13.87 17.61
N ASP A 61 -2.09 -13.60 16.54
CA ASP A 61 -2.56 -12.88 15.36
C ASP A 61 -3.55 -13.75 14.59
N ALA A 62 -4.73 -13.23 14.28
CA ALA A 62 -5.82 -14.00 13.65
C ALA A 62 -5.49 -14.45 12.21
N GLU A 63 -4.62 -13.72 11.50
CA GLU A 63 -4.26 -14.01 10.12
C GLU A 63 -3.05 -14.96 10.02
N SER A 64 -1.99 -14.67 10.76
CA SER A 64 -0.71 -15.39 10.66
C SER A 64 -0.53 -16.50 11.70
N GLY A 65 -1.35 -16.52 12.77
CA GLY A 65 -1.18 -17.41 13.92
C GLY A 65 0.04 -17.07 14.80
N LYS A 66 0.76 -15.99 14.51
CA LYS A 66 1.92 -15.56 15.28
C LYS A 66 1.51 -15.14 16.69
N VAL A 67 2.29 -15.54 17.69
CA VAL A 67 2.06 -15.15 19.08
C VAL A 67 2.26 -13.65 19.31
N LEU A 68 1.50 -13.07 20.26
CA LEU A 68 1.44 -11.63 20.50
C LEU A 68 1.75 -11.29 21.95
N GLU A 69 2.79 -10.50 22.17
CA GLU A 69 3.16 -9.87 23.45
C GLU A 69 2.27 -8.64 23.71
N GLY A 70 2.06 -8.30 25.00
CA GLY A 70 1.47 -7.02 25.40
C GLY A 70 -0.05 -6.98 25.48
N ALA A 71 -0.76 -8.09 25.28
CA ALA A 71 -2.18 -8.19 25.57
C ALA A 71 -2.43 -8.30 27.08
N GLU A 72 -3.30 -7.47 27.63
CA GLU A 72 -3.66 -7.54 29.04
C GLU A 72 -5.00 -8.25 29.23
N PHE A 73 -5.04 -9.19 30.18
CA PHE A 73 -6.23 -9.98 30.51
C PHE A 73 -6.61 -9.85 31.97
N ARG A 74 -7.91 -9.83 32.21
CA ARG A 74 -8.52 -9.88 33.52
C ARG A 74 -9.45 -11.10 33.58
N LEU A 75 -9.46 -11.77 34.77
CA LEU A 75 -10.29 -12.91 35.03
C LEU A 75 -11.41 -12.55 36.00
N LYS A 76 -12.64 -12.97 35.73
CA LYS A 76 -13.79 -12.87 36.61
C LYS A 76 -14.32 -14.25 36.96
N ASN A 77 -14.78 -14.46 38.17
CA ASN A 77 -15.47 -15.67 38.57
C ASN A 77 -16.93 -15.69 38.07
N GLU A 78 -17.63 -16.80 38.30
CA GLU A 78 -19.05 -16.98 37.90
C GLU A 78 -19.99 -15.91 38.47
N SER A 79 -19.66 -15.30 39.63
CA SER A 79 -20.41 -14.19 40.22
C SER A 79 -20.02 -12.80 39.61
N GLY A 80 -19.16 -12.74 38.61
CA GLY A 80 -18.69 -11.51 37.98
C GLY A 80 -17.63 -10.74 38.76
N GLN A 81 -17.14 -11.29 39.88
CA GLN A 81 -16.10 -10.65 40.68
C GLN A 81 -14.72 -10.87 40.04
N VAL A 82 -13.88 -9.84 40.05
CA VAL A 82 -12.51 -9.91 39.55
C VAL A 82 -11.67 -10.83 40.43
N VAL A 83 -10.90 -11.72 39.81
CA VAL A 83 -10.02 -12.68 40.48
C VAL A 83 -8.56 -12.32 40.22
N GLY A 84 -7.87 -11.87 41.25
CA GLY A 84 -6.49 -11.43 41.16
C GLY A 84 -6.33 -10.12 40.39
N GLU A 85 -5.10 -9.86 39.95
CA GLU A 85 -4.73 -8.70 39.14
C GLU A 85 -4.81 -9.01 37.65
N ALA A 86 -4.96 -7.96 36.79
CA ALA A 86 -4.81 -8.09 35.37
C ALA A 86 -3.36 -8.49 35.05
N LYS A 87 -3.19 -9.35 34.03
CA LYS A 87 -1.89 -9.88 33.63
C LYS A 87 -1.66 -9.72 32.13
N THR A 88 -0.41 -9.47 31.76
CA THR A 88 -0.01 -9.19 30.38
C THR A 88 0.72 -10.38 29.74
N THR A 89 0.47 -10.64 28.46
CA THR A 89 1.17 -11.69 27.70
C THR A 89 2.65 -11.32 27.49
N ASN A 90 3.52 -12.29 27.68
CA ASN A 90 4.96 -12.18 27.48
C ASN A 90 5.35 -12.32 25.98
N LYS A 91 6.66 -12.36 25.68
CA LYS A 91 7.22 -12.53 24.32
C LYS A 91 6.78 -13.80 23.61
N ASP A 92 6.41 -14.83 24.37
CA ASP A 92 5.87 -16.09 23.84
C ASP A 92 4.35 -16.01 23.61
N GLY A 93 3.74 -14.82 23.83
CA GLY A 93 2.32 -14.59 23.73
C GLY A 93 1.51 -15.25 24.84
N VAL A 94 2.14 -15.59 25.96
CA VAL A 94 1.53 -16.40 27.02
C VAL A 94 1.32 -15.56 28.30
N VAL A 95 0.16 -15.76 28.92
CA VAL A 95 -0.09 -15.33 30.32
C VAL A 95 -0.73 -16.46 31.09
N GLN A 96 -0.39 -16.59 32.38
CA GLN A 96 -0.90 -17.68 33.23
C GLN A 96 -1.55 -17.13 34.50
N PHE A 97 -2.74 -17.67 34.81
CA PHE A 97 -3.47 -17.47 36.05
C PHE A 97 -3.38 -18.79 36.83
N GLU A 98 -2.79 -18.72 38.00
CA GLU A 98 -2.52 -19.87 38.87
C GLU A 98 -3.39 -19.83 40.13
N ASN A 99 -3.43 -20.97 40.82
CA ASN A 99 -4.15 -21.11 42.10
C ASN A 99 -5.64 -20.77 42.03
N LEU A 100 -6.26 -21.11 40.89
CA LEU A 100 -7.69 -20.90 40.67
C LEU A 100 -8.51 -22.04 41.28
N VAL A 101 -9.59 -21.68 41.95
CA VAL A 101 -10.59 -22.68 42.40
C VAL A 101 -11.26 -23.27 41.16
N PRO A 102 -11.47 -24.60 41.06
CA PRO A 102 -12.16 -25.18 39.92
C PRO A 102 -13.57 -24.60 39.74
N GLY A 103 -13.90 -24.30 38.47
CA GLY A 103 -15.19 -23.70 38.13
C GLY A 103 -15.14 -22.83 36.89
N LYS A 104 -16.25 -22.14 36.61
CA LYS A 104 -16.39 -21.26 35.45
C LYS A 104 -15.81 -19.88 35.74
N TYR A 105 -15.11 -19.37 34.76
CA TYR A 105 -14.52 -18.03 34.74
C TYR A 105 -14.84 -17.34 33.44
N THR A 106 -14.85 -16.01 33.48
CA THR A 106 -14.92 -15.14 32.30
C THR A 106 -13.58 -14.46 32.14
N LEU A 107 -12.91 -14.69 30.97
CA LEU A 107 -11.69 -14.02 30.57
C LEU A 107 -12.03 -12.79 29.73
N GLU A 108 -11.52 -11.64 30.13
CA GLU A 108 -11.67 -10.35 29.42
C GLU A 108 -10.30 -9.86 28.94
N GLU A 109 -10.19 -9.44 27.68
CA GLU A 109 -9.06 -8.64 27.21
C GLU A 109 -9.30 -7.18 27.57
N THR A 110 -8.49 -6.62 28.46
CA THR A 110 -8.60 -5.21 28.92
C THR A 110 -7.75 -4.27 28.08
N LYS A 111 -6.71 -4.82 27.40
CA LYS A 111 -5.85 -4.09 26.47
C LYS A 111 -5.37 -5.01 25.37
N ALA A 112 -5.60 -4.62 24.12
CA ALA A 112 -5.04 -5.33 22.97
C ALA A 112 -3.53 -5.09 22.82
N PRO A 113 -2.81 -5.99 22.16
CA PRO A 113 -1.44 -5.73 21.72
C PRO A 113 -1.37 -4.49 20.81
N GLU A 114 -0.24 -3.83 20.76
CA GLU A 114 -0.03 -2.67 19.88
C GLU A 114 -0.28 -3.03 18.40
N GLY A 115 -1.09 -2.23 17.73
CA GLY A 115 -1.47 -2.43 16.33
C GLY A 115 -2.59 -3.45 16.11
N TYR A 116 -3.23 -3.92 17.17
CA TYR A 116 -4.34 -4.88 17.10
C TYR A 116 -5.63 -4.32 17.71
N LYS A 117 -6.77 -4.82 17.22
CA LYS A 117 -8.09 -4.50 17.76
C LYS A 117 -8.32 -5.27 19.05
N ALA A 118 -8.91 -4.63 20.06
CA ALA A 118 -9.36 -5.34 21.25
C ALA A 118 -10.45 -6.36 20.90
N VAL A 119 -10.45 -7.50 21.59
CA VAL A 119 -11.55 -8.47 21.53
C VAL A 119 -12.66 -7.96 22.47
N GLU A 120 -13.74 -7.49 21.88
CA GLU A 120 -14.90 -7.01 22.66
C GLU A 120 -15.69 -8.16 23.33
N VAL A 121 -15.45 -9.41 22.92
CA VAL A 121 -16.16 -10.57 23.42
C VAL A 121 -15.39 -11.22 24.57
N THR A 122 -16.10 -11.46 25.67
CA THR A 122 -15.59 -12.23 26.82
C THR A 122 -15.54 -13.71 26.49
N VAL A 123 -14.48 -14.41 26.92
CA VAL A 123 -14.32 -15.85 26.70
C VAL A 123 -14.64 -16.59 28.01
N GLU A 124 -15.62 -17.51 27.97
CA GLU A 124 -15.89 -18.41 29.08
C GLU A 124 -14.88 -19.56 29.11
N VAL A 125 -14.27 -19.78 30.26
CA VAL A 125 -13.32 -20.87 30.50
C VAL A 125 -13.72 -21.66 31.73
N ASN A 126 -13.55 -22.98 31.69
CA ASN A 126 -13.81 -23.86 32.84
C ASN A 126 -12.48 -24.39 33.38
N VAL A 127 -12.12 -23.94 34.56
CA VAL A 127 -10.88 -24.38 35.24
C VAL A 127 -11.14 -25.71 35.94
N VAL A 128 -10.27 -26.68 35.70
CA VAL A 128 -10.31 -28.05 36.23
C VAL A 128 -9.21 -28.18 37.29
N ALA A 129 -9.55 -28.92 38.38
CA ALA A 129 -8.60 -29.20 39.46
C ALA A 129 -7.36 -29.96 38.96
N ASN A 130 -6.21 -29.53 39.45
CA ASN A 130 -4.90 -30.11 39.15
C ASN A 130 -4.50 -30.09 37.64
N GLU A 131 -5.16 -29.27 36.81
CA GLU A 131 -4.91 -29.13 35.39
C GLU A 131 -4.53 -27.68 35.02
N VAL A 132 -3.80 -27.56 33.91
CA VAL A 132 -3.57 -26.29 33.21
C VAL A 132 -4.49 -26.22 32.00
N VAL A 133 -5.59 -25.52 32.11
CA VAL A 133 -6.51 -25.28 30.99
C VAL A 133 -5.86 -24.27 30.04
N LYS A 134 -5.84 -24.58 28.73
CA LYS A 134 -5.29 -23.69 27.70
C LYS A 134 -6.42 -23.01 26.92
N GLN A 135 -6.33 -21.68 26.77
CA GLN A 135 -7.26 -20.89 25.97
C GLN A 135 -6.49 -20.04 24.95
N GLU A 136 -6.81 -20.22 23.67
CA GLU A 136 -6.30 -19.33 22.63
C GLU A 136 -7.26 -18.14 22.44
N VAL A 137 -6.67 -16.94 22.30
CA VAL A 137 -7.41 -15.70 22.00
C VAL A 137 -6.71 -15.01 20.83
N MET A 138 -7.48 -14.67 19.80
CA MET A 138 -6.96 -14.09 18.56
C MET A 138 -7.36 -12.62 18.43
N ASN A 139 -6.46 -11.75 17.91
CA ASN A 139 -6.80 -10.39 17.53
C ASN A 139 -6.51 -10.14 16.07
N GLU A 140 -7.34 -9.29 15.45
CA GLU A 140 -7.13 -8.74 14.12
C GLU A 140 -6.27 -7.48 14.19
N LYS A 141 -5.42 -7.28 13.17
CA LYS A 141 -4.65 -6.04 13.03
C LYS A 141 -5.56 -4.85 12.79
N VAL A 142 -5.21 -3.72 13.37
CA VAL A 142 -5.75 -2.42 12.94
C VAL A 142 -5.18 -2.10 11.58
N THR A 143 -6.04 -1.76 10.61
CA THR A 143 -5.64 -1.51 9.22
C THR A 143 -6.25 -0.24 8.66
N GLY A 144 -5.54 0.40 7.74
CA GLY A 144 -6.02 1.47 6.88
C GLY A 144 -5.61 1.23 5.44
N GLN A 145 -5.82 2.23 4.59
CA GLN A 145 -5.52 2.18 3.15
C GLN A 145 -4.98 3.53 2.67
N PHE A 146 -4.46 3.58 1.46
CA PHE A 146 -4.21 4.82 0.75
C PHE A 146 -4.71 4.72 -0.69
N GLU A 147 -5.08 5.88 -1.24
CA GLU A 147 -5.47 6.06 -2.64
C GLU A 147 -4.36 6.83 -3.36
N ILE A 148 -3.85 6.30 -4.48
CA ILE A 148 -3.00 7.06 -5.39
C ILE A 148 -3.88 7.66 -6.47
N VAL A 149 -3.73 8.96 -6.72
CA VAL A 149 -4.30 9.66 -7.86
C VAL A 149 -3.15 10.07 -8.77
N LYS A 150 -3.14 9.53 -9.99
CA LYS A 150 -2.12 9.77 -11.00
C LYS A 150 -2.54 10.86 -11.95
N VAL A 151 -1.72 11.91 -12.11
CA VAL A 151 -2.05 13.10 -12.90
C VAL A 151 -0.88 13.55 -13.79
N ASP A 152 -1.21 14.34 -14.83
CA ASP A 152 -0.25 15.05 -15.65
C ASP A 152 0.40 16.18 -14.83
N ALA A 153 1.72 16.31 -14.88
CA ALA A 153 2.46 17.31 -14.09
C ALA A 153 2.12 18.75 -14.47
N ASN A 154 1.72 18.99 -15.72
CA ASN A 154 1.37 20.32 -16.24
C ASN A 154 -0.14 20.60 -16.23
N ASP A 155 -0.97 19.56 -16.09
CA ASP A 155 -2.41 19.65 -16.03
C ASP A 155 -2.96 18.66 -15.01
N LYS A 156 -3.09 19.11 -13.77
CA LYS A 156 -3.57 18.29 -12.64
C LYS A 156 -5.01 17.79 -12.78
N THR A 157 -5.79 18.34 -13.71
CA THR A 157 -7.14 17.87 -13.99
C THR A 157 -7.15 16.63 -14.88
N LYS A 158 -6.04 16.39 -15.58
CA LYS A 158 -5.84 15.22 -16.44
C LYS A 158 -5.33 14.04 -15.63
N VAL A 159 -6.19 13.07 -15.38
CA VAL A 159 -5.85 11.80 -14.73
C VAL A 159 -5.20 10.82 -15.71
N LEU A 160 -4.33 9.95 -15.21
CA LEU A 160 -3.50 9.05 -16.03
C LEU A 160 -3.70 7.59 -15.61
N SER A 161 -4.23 6.78 -16.52
CA SER A 161 -4.40 5.34 -16.33
C SER A 161 -3.14 4.55 -16.67
N GLY A 162 -3.05 3.33 -16.17
CA GLY A 162 -2.00 2.36 -16.55
C GLY A 162 -0.65 2.57 -15.88
N ALA A 163 -0.48 3.53 -14.98
CA ALA A 163 0.71 3.63 -14.14
C ALA A 163 0.80 2.45 -13.17
N GLU A 164 1.97 1.84 -13.06
CA GLU A 164 2.22 0.72 -12.14
C GLU A 164 3.16 1.16 -11.01
N PHE A 165 2.84 0.73 -9.80
CA PHE A 165 3.59 1.06 -8.60
C PHE A 165 3.94 -0.19 -7.81
N ALA A 166 5.09 -0.16 -7.15
CA ALA A 166 5.47 -1.12 -6.13
C ALA A 166 5.37 -0.47 -4.74
N LEU A 167 4.74 -1.17 -3.82
CA LEU A 167 4.61 -0.78 -2.42
C LEU A 167 5.63 -1.53 -1.58
N TYR A 168 6.33 -0.81 -0.70
CA TYR A 168 7.34 -1.36 0.19
C TYR A 168 7.04 -1.04 1.65
N LYS A 169 7.34 -1.99 2.54
CA LYS A 169 7.42 -1.81 3.98
C LYS A 169 8.76 -2.36 4.46
N ASP A 170 9.50 -1.59 5.24
CA ASP A 170 10.84 -1.98 5.77
C ASP A 170 11.78 -2.52 4.67
N GLY A 171 11.77 -1.87 3.49
CA GLY A 171 12.56 -2.24 2.32
C GLY A 171 12.09 -3.49 1.56
N LYS A 172 11.06 -4.19 2.03
CA LYS A 172 10.47 -5.36 1.36
C LYS A 172 9.25 -4.96 0.54
N LYS A 173 9.16 -5.46 -0.68
CA LYS A 173 7.97 -5.29 -1.53
C LYS A 173 6.78 -6.06 -0.94
N VAL A 174 5.67 -5.37 -0.73
CA VAL A 174 4.46 -5.94 -0.11
C VAL A 174 3.25 -5.98 -1.05
N ALA A 175 3.21 -5.14 -2.09
CA ALA A 175 2.15 -5.16 -3.10
C ALA A 175 2.61 -4.52 -4.42
N GLU A 176 1.85 -4.79 -5.48
CA GLU A 176 1.86 -4.07 -6.76
C GLU A 176 0.50 -3.42 -6.96
N LEU A 177 0.50 -2.21 -7.51
CA LEU A 177 -0.70 -1.39 -7.71
C LEU A 177 -0.69 -0.87 -9.14
N LYS A 178 -1.87 -0.71 -9.75
CA LYS A 178 -2.02 -0.17 -11.11
C LYS A 178 -3.20 0.78 -11.16
N THR A 179 -3.01 1.98 -11.71
CA THR A 179 -4.09 2.95 -11.88
C THR A 179 -5.09 2.51 -12.94
N ASP A 180 -6.36 2.66 -12.63
CA ASP A 180 -7.50 2.39 -13.51
C ASP A 180 -7.74 3.54 -14.51
N GLU A 181 -8.84 3.49 -15.26
CA GLU A 181 -9.23 4.51 -16.25
C GLU A 181 -9.50 5.88 -15.60
N SER A 182 -9.82 5.93 -14.31
CA SER A 182 -9.99 7.17 -13.55
C SER A 182 -8.65 7.72 -13.03
N GLY A 183 -7.53 7.09 -13.35
CA GLY A 183 -6.20 7.45 -12.87
C GLY A 183 -5.97 7.13 -11.40
N LYS A 184 -6.77 6.24 -10.81
CA LYS A 184 -6.74 5.93 -9.39
C LYS A 184 -6.39 4.48 -9.11
N VAL A 185 -5.79 4.24 -7.96
CA VAL A 185 -5.65 2.91 -7.39
C VAL A 185 -5.72 2.97 -5.87
N MET A 186 -6.46 2.02 -5.29
CA MET A 186 -6.55 1.82 -3.84
C MET A 186 -5.58 0.72 -3.41
N SER A 187 -4.84 0.95 -2.32
CA SER A 187 -4.03 -0.09 -1.71
C SER A 187 -4.89 -1.21 -1.11
N PRO A 188 -4.36 -2.42 -0.90
CA PRO A 188 -4.99 -3.37 0.00
C PRO A 188 -5.10 -2.78 1.42
N LYS A 189 -5.84 -3.45 2.31
CA LYS A 189 -5.82 -3.13 3.74
C LYS A 189 -4.42 -3.38 4.30
N LEU A 190 -3.83 -2.39 4.93
CA LEU A 190 -2.46 -2.39 5.41
C LEU A 190 -2.43 -2.12 6.91
N PRO A 191 -1.61 -2.84 7.69
CA PRO A 191 -1.34 -2.49 9.09
C PRO A 191 -0.85 -1.05 9.23
N LEU A 192 -1.06 -0.46 10.40
CA LEU A 192 -0.51 0.86 10.70
C LEU A 192 1.00 0.89 10.50
N GLY A 193 1.53 2.06 10.12
CA GLY A 193 2.96 2.28 9.93
C GLY A 193 3.31 3.03 8.66
N GLU A 194 4.60 3.12 8.38
CA GLU A 194 5.16 3.82 7.22
C GLU A 194 5.37 2.87 6.05
N TYR A 195 5.05 3.37 4.86
CA TYR A 195 5.19 2.68 3.59
C TYR A 195 5.89 3.58 2.58
N THR A 196 6.57 2.97 1.62
CA THR A 196 7.18 3.68 0.49
C THR A 196 6.55 3.16 -0.80
N VAL A 197 6.06 4.08 -1.63
CA VAL A 197 5.51 3.81 -2.96
C VAL A 197 6.51 4.29 -4.00
N LYS A 198 6.80 3.45 -5.00
CA LYS A 198 7.66 3.76 -6.15
C LYS A 198 6.94 3.43 -7.44
N GLU A 199 7.01 4.33 -8.42
CA GLU A 199 6.51 4.02 -9.75
C GLU A 199 7.46 3.03 -10.45
N THR A 200 6.92 1.95 -11.01
CA THR A 200 7.67 0.93 -11.74
C THR A 200 7.42 0.98 -13.23
N LYS A 201 6.30 1.59 -13.65
CA LYS A 201 5.97 1.84 -15.06
C LYS A 201 5.12 3.10 -15.17
N ALA A 202 5.56 4.02 -16.02
CA ALA A 202 4.80 5.23 -16.33
C ALA A 202 3.60 4.92 -17.24
N PRO A 203 2.56 5.78 -17.23
CA PRO A 203 1.53 5.78 -18.27
C PRO A 203 2.13 5.96 -19.67
N GLU A 204 1.42 5.49 -20.69
CA GLU A 204 1.85 5.67 -22.08
C GLU A 204 2.03 7.15 -22.44
N GLY A 205 3.16 7.50 -23.06
CA GLY A 205 3.50 8.87 -23.41
C GLY A 205 4.05 9.73 -22.28
N TYR A 206 4.33 9.14 -21.13
CA TYR A 206 4.88 9.82 -19.95
C TYR A 206 6.23 9.25 -19.51
N LYS A 207 7.04 10.09 -18.86
CA LYS A 207 8.34 9.71 -18.29
C LYS A 207 8.14 8.99 -16.98
N LEU A 208 8.93 7.94 -16.74
CA LEU A 208 8.94 7.27 -15.44
C LEU A 208 9.44 8.24 -14.35
N SER A 209 8.69 8.32 -13.26
CA SER A 209 9.08 9.11 -12.09
C SER A 209 10.03 8.32 -11.20
N ASN A 210 11.16 8.92 -10.85
CA ASN A 210 12.08 8.37 -9.85
C ASN A 210 11.73 8.81 -8.41
N LYS A 211 10.62 9.53 -8.23
CA LYS A 211 10.15 9.99 -6.93
C LYS A 211 9.66 8.82 -6.08
N GLU A 212 10.00 8.85 -4.81
CA GLU A 212 9.46 7.96 -3.81
C GLU A 212 8.43 8.71 -2.96
N TRP A 213 7.24 8.14 -2.82
CA TRP A 213 6.20 8.69 -1.94
C TRP A 213 6.18 7.92 -0.63
N LYS A 214 6.39 8.64 0.48
CA LYS A 214 6.21 8.08 1.82
C LYS A 214 4.77 8.25 2.24
N VAL A 215 4.15 7.17 2.70
CA VAL A 215 2.77 7.11 3.14
C VAL A 215 2.72 6.54 4.54
N THR A 216 2.12 7.27 5.48
CA THR A 216 1.97 6.81 6.87
C THR A 216 0.48 6.58 7.13
N ILE A 217 0.13 5.35 7.52
CA ILE A 217 -1.21 4.97 7.97
C ILE A 217 -1.19 5.00 9.50
N GLN A 218 -1.97 5.89 10.11
CA GLN A 218 -1.95 6.12 11.55
C GLN A 218 -3.21 5.64 12.26
N ASN A 219 -4.34 5.60 11.57
CA ASN A 219 -5.63 5.32 12.18
C ASN A 219 -6.36 4.16 11.49
N GLU A 220 -7.25 3.53 12.25
CA GLU A 220 -8.13 2.49 11.71
C GLU A 220 -9.05 3.06 10.62
N ASN A 221 -9.18 2.31 9.52
CA ASN A 221 -10.00 2.67 8.35
C ASN A 221 -9.62 4.02 7.70
N GLU A 222 -8.44 4.57 8.00
CA GLU A 222 -7.93 5.77 7.35
C GLU A 222 -7.67 5.51 5.86
N ILE A 223 -8.00 6.49 5.01
CA ILE A 223 -7.63 6.52 3.59
C ILE A 223 -6.73 7.73 3.36
N VAL A 224 -5.44 7.49 3.26
CA VAL A 224 -4.44 8.52 2.94
C VAL A 224 -4.43 8.78 1.44
N LYS A 225 -4.48 10.04 0.99
CA LYS A 225 -4.40 10.39 -0.43
C LYS A 225 -2.98 10.73 -0.84
N VAL A 226 -2.55 10.16 -1.97
CA VAL A 226 -1.24 10.38 -2.58
C VAL A 226 -1.46 10.88 -4.01
N GLU A 227 -1.00 12.09 -4.32
CA GLU A 227 -0.96 12.59 -5.69
C GLU A 227 0.41 12.26 -6.31
N ALA A 228 0.39 11.53 -7.43
CA ALA A 228 1.57 11.16 -8.17
C ALA A 228 1.52 11.77 -9.59
N GLU A 229 2.56 12.47 -9.98
CA GLU A 229 2.63 13.22 -11.22
C GLU A 229 3.63 12.60 -12.19
N ASN A 230 3.36 12.67 -13.52
CA ASN A 230 4.37 12.42 -14.55
C ASN A 230 4.42 13.56 -15.56
N GLU A 231 5.61 13.81 -16.07
CA GLU A 231 5.85 14.66 -17.22
C GLU A 231 5.66 13.90 -18.53
N LYS A 232 5.10 14.56 -19.55
CA LYS A 232 4.99 13.97 -20.89
C LYS A 232 6.39 13.71 -21.46
N VAL A 233 6.52 12.61 -22.19
CA VAL A 233 7.64 12.43 -23.11
C VAL A 233 7.43 13.37 -24.29
N LEU A 234 8.38 14.25 -24.56
CA LEU A 234 8.33 15.20 -25.67
C LEU A 234 9.58 15.05 -26.53
N GLY A 235 9.40 15.13 -27.84
CA GLY A 235 10.48 15.12 -28.81
C GLY A 235 10.59 16.43 -29.58
N SER A 236 11.44 16.42 -30.62
CA SER A 236 11.71 17.58 -31.45
C SER A 236 11.88 17.20 -32.91
N LEU A 237 11.52 18.11 -33.83
CA LEU A 237 11.86 18.03 -35.23
C LEU A 237 12.89 19.12 -35.54
N GLN A 238 13.94 18.80 -36.33
CA GLN A 238 14.83 19.76 -36.92
C GLN A 238 14.64 19.73 -38.46
N ILE A 239 14.08 20.82 -38.99
CA ILE A 239 13.91 20.98 -40.43
C ILE A 239 15.22 21.47 -40.99
N ILE A 240 15.68 20.82 -42.06
CA ILE A 240 16.92 21.14 -42.77
C ILE A 240 16.55 21.45 -44.21
N LYS A 241 16.63 22.71 -44.61
CA LYS A 241 16.27 23.20 -45.94
C LYS A 241 17.47 23.32 -46.85
N THR A 242 17.40 22.73 -48.03
CA THR A 242 18.53 22.71 -49.00
C THR A 242 18.05 22.90 -50.42
N ASP A 243 18.99 23.27 -51.31
CA ASP A 243 18.82 23.24 -52.76
C ASP A 243 18.70 21.80 -53.25
N ASP A 244 17.82 21.51 -54.21
CA ASP A 244 17.55 20.17 -54.71
C ASP A 244 18.75 19.54 -55.49
N LYS A 245 19.58 20.38 -56.09
CA LYS A 245 20.78 19.96 -56.88
C LYS A 245 22.06 20.07 -56.07
N ASP A 246 22.09 20.91 -55.06
CA ASP A 246 23.25 21.08 -54.16
C ASP A 246 22.81 21.02 -52.72
N GLN A 247 22.76 19.81 -52.14
CA GLN A 247 22.32 19.59 -50.77
C GLN A 247 23.27 20.20 -49.71
N ALA A 248 24.48 20.63 -50.08
CA ALA A 248 25.35 21.39 -49.20
C ALA A 248 24.87 22.84 -49.04
N LYS A 249 24.14 23.36 -50.02
CA LYS A 249 23.59 24.71 -49.98
C LYS A 249 22.37 24.77 -49.12
N ARG A 250 22.47 25.44 -47.96
CA ARG A 250 21.40 25.67 -46.99
C ARG A 250 20.56 26.88 -47.43
N LEU A 251 19.25 26.83 -47.15
CA LEU A 251 18.30 27.82 -47.60
C LEU A 251 17.56 28.45 -46.42
N ALA A 252 17.79 29.75 -46.19
CA ALA A 252 17.07 30.53 -45.15
C ALA A 252 15.71 31.04 -45.69
N GLY A 253 14.79 31.33 -44.78
CA GLY A 253 13.54 32.04 -45.05
C GLY A 253 12.43 31.15 -45.63
N ALA A 254 12.60 29.82 -45.66
CA ALA A 254 11.49 28.91 -45.90
C ALA A 254 10.54 28.87 -44.70
N GLU A 255 9.25 28.96 -44.94
CA GLU A 255 8.23 28.92 -43.86
C GLU A 255 7.34 27.67 -44.00
N PHE A 256 7.04 27.05 -42.87
CA PHE A 256 6.30 25.79 -42.77
C PHE A 256 5.16 25.85 -41.77
N THR A 257 4.16 25.02 -42.02
CA THR A 257 3.10 24.67 -41.07
C THR A 257 3.21 23.17 -40.72
N LEU A 258 3.22 22.86 -39.40
CA LEU A 258 3.23 21.50 -38.87
C LEU A 258 1.82 21.11 -38.46
N LYS A 259 1.33 19.94 -38.88
CA LYS A 259 0.02 19.39 -38.56
C LYS A 259 0.15 18.00 -37.95
N ASP A 260 -0.81 17.64 -37.09
CA ASP A 260 -0.95 16.27 -36.56
C ASP A 260 -1.59 15.31 -37.59
N VAL A 261 -1.70 14.03 -37.24
CA VAL A 261 -2.33 12.99 -38.09
C VAL A 261 -3.80 13.25 -38.40
N LYS A 262 -4.47 14.11 -37.63
CA LYS A 262 -5.88 14.50 -37.86
C LYS A 262 -5.99 15.73 -38.75
N GLY A 263 -4.85 16.32 -39.17
CA GLY A 263 -4.79 17.55 -39.94
C GLY A 263 -4.92 18.82 -39.12
N ASN A 264 -4.94 18.76 -37.78
CA ASN A 264 -4.97 19.95 -36.94
C ASN A 264 -3.61 20.63 -36.96
N VAL A 265 -3.61 21.97 -37.06
CA VAL A 265 -2.39 22.77 -37.00
C VAL A 265 -1.80 22.69 -35.57
N VAL A 266 -0.56 22.19 -35.49
CA VAL A 266 0.22 22.11 -34.25
C VAL A 266 1.07 23.36 -34.08
N LYS A 267 1.70 23.80 -35.18
CA LYS A 267 2.50 25.02 -35.21
C LYS A 267 2.57 25.58 -36.62
N GLU A 268 2.50 26.90 -36.75
CA GLU A 268 2.64 27.63 -38.02
C GLU A 268 3.74 28.68 -37.90
N GLY A 269 4.16 29.27 -39.04
CA GLY A 269 5.20 30.29 -39.07
C GLY A 269 6.61 29.74 -38.73
N ILE A 270 6.85 28.44 -38.95
CA ILE A 270 8.13 27.78 -38.66
C ILE A 270 9.10 28.18 -39.78
N THR A 271 10.02 29.12 -39.49
CA THR A 271 10.90 29.72 -40.49
C THR A 271 12.36 29.26 -40.35
N THR A 272 13.00 28.82 -41.45
CA THR A 272 14.43 28.48 -41.44
C THR A 272 15.30 29.73 -41.29
N ASP A 273 16.31 29.62 -40.42
CA ASP A 273 17.30 30.66 -40.18
C ASP A 273 18.39 30.73 -41.25
N GLU A 274 19.41 31.56 -41.04
CA GLU A 274 20.56 31.72 -41.96
C GLU A 274 21.35 30.43 -42.17
N SER A 275 21.30 29.49 -41.23
CA SER A 275 21.91 28.15 -41.38
C SER A 275 21.05 27.19 -42.21
N GLY A 276 19.88 27.65 -42.67
CA GLY A 276 18.88 26.84 -43.38
C GLY A 276 18.21 25.79 -42.48
N THR A 277 18.18 26.01 -41.18
CA THR A 277 17.59 25.09 -40.24
C THR A 277 16.55 25.78 -39.34
N VAL A 278 15.62 25.00 -38.77
CA VAL A 278 14.74 25.43 -37.69
C VAL A 278 14.36 24.23 -36.84
N LYS A 279 14.38 24.40 -35.51
CA LYS A 279 14.01 23.38 -34.56
C LYS A 279 12.59 23.63 -33.99
N VAL A 280 11.79 22.58 -33.93
CA VAL A 280 10.47 22.59 -33.29
C VAL A 280 10.52 21.61 -32.12
N ASP A 281 10.52 22.17 -30.92
CA ASP A 281 10.56 21.42 -29.65
C ASP A 281 9.16 21.21 -29.07
N GLY A 282 9.06 20.32 -28.09
CA GLY A 282 7.85 20.12 -27.29
C GLY A 282 6.74 19.33 -28.00
N LEU A 283 7.12 18.50 -28.97
CA LEU A 283 6.20 17.67 -29.74
C LEU A 283 5.94 16.34 -29.02
N VAL A 284 4.68 15.97 -28.91
CA VAL A 284 4.29 14.63 -28.42
C VAL A 284 4.76 13.59 -29.45
N PRO A 285 5.29 12.42 -29.03
CA PRO A 285 5.61 11.34 -29.96
C PRO A 285 4.43 10.98 -30.84
N GLY A 286 4.69 10.78 -32.14
CA GLY A 286 3.64 10.49 -33.11
C GLY A 286 4.03 10.94 -34.53
N GLU A 287 3.09 10.76 -35.45
CA GLU A 287 3.24 11.16 -36.84
C GLU A 287 2.75 12.58 -37.07
N TYR A 288 3.48 13.32 -37.88
CA TYR A 288 3.21 14.70 -38.27
C TYR A 288 3.36 14.88 -39.76
N THR A 289 2.68 15.89 -40.30
CA THR A 289 2.87 16.37 -41.65
C THR A 289 3.40 17.80 -41.64
N LEU A 290 4.37 18.08 -42.50
CA LEU A 290 4.98 19.38 -42.69
C LEU A 290 4.67 19.88 -44.09
N GLU A 291 4.07 21.06 -44.19
CA GLU A 291 3.75 21.74 -45.46
C GLU A 291 4.55 23.03 -45.56
N GLU A 292 5.21 23.27 -46.67
CA GLU A 292 5.86 24.55 -46.94
C GLU A 292 4.82 25.58 -47.35
N THR A 293 4.76 26.70 -46.67
CA THR A 293 3.82 27.81 -46.92
C THR A 293 4.47 28.98 -47.65
N LYS A 294 5.83 29.09 -47.56
CA LYS A 294 6.61 30.10 -48.27
C LYS A 294 7.96 29.51 -48.65
N ALA A 295 8.33 29.61 -49.91
CA ALA A 295 9.66 29.21 -50.40
C ALA A 295 10.74 30.24 -50.02
N PRO A 296 12.02 29.82 -49.92
CA PRO A 296 13.16 30.72 -49.90
C PRO A 296 13.22 31.65 -51.13
N GLU A 297 13.83 32.83 -50.98
CA GLU A 297 14.00 33.73 -52.10
C GLU A 297 14.75 33.11 -53.27
N GLY A 298 14.18 33.18 -54.50
CA GLY A 298 14.73 32.60 -55.69
C GLY A 298 14.44 31.09 -55.88
N TYR A 299 13.54 30.53 -55.08
CA TYR A 299 13.15 29.13 -55.15
C TYR A 299 11.66 28.97 -55.39
N GLU A 300 11.26 27.85 -55.96
CA GLU A 300 9.85 27.47 -56.15
C GLU A 300 9.28 26.82 -54.90
N LEU A 301 8.02 27.11 -54.56
CA LEU A 301 7.31 26.50 -53.48
C LEU A 301 7.10 24.99 -53.72
N THR A 302 7.55 24.14 -52.78
CA THR A 302 7.27 22.71 -52.90
C THR A 302 5.80 22.44 -52.50
N LYS A 303 5.11 21.62 -53.32
CA LYS A 303 3.77 21.14 -53.05
C LYS A 303 3.78 19.79 -52.32
N GLN A 304 4.96 19.28 -52.02
CA GLN A 304 5.14 17.98 -51.37
C GLN A 304 4.76 18.10 -49.89
N VAL A 305 3.85 17.25 -49.43
CA VAL A 305 3.58 17.03 -48.01
C VAL A 305 4.68 16.11 -47.46
N ILE A 306 5.36 16.55 -46.43
CA ILE A 306 6.48 15.80 -45.83
C ILE A 306 5.98 15.16 -44.56
N HIS A 307 6.19 13.85 -44.46
CA HIS A 307 5.82 13.08 -43.25
C HIS A 307 7.04 13.01 -42.33
N ALA A 308 6.80 13.22 -41.02
CA ALA A 308 7.81 13.12 -39.99
C ALA A 308 7.26 12.39 -38.79
N THR A 309 8.04 11.48 -38.22
CA THR A 309 7.69 10.75 -37.00
C THR A 309 8.55 11.26 -35.86
N VAL A 310 7.91 11.82 -34.83
CA VAL A 310 8.58 12.21 -33.58
C VAL A 310 8.67 10.99 -32.67
N ASP A 311 9.89 10.61 -32.29
CA ASP A 311 10.19 9.45 -31.45
C ASP A 311 10.82 9.91 -30.12
N GLY A 312 9.99 10.01 -29.08
CA GLY A 312 10.42 10.28 -27.72
C GLY A 312 11.34 11.50 -27.58
N GLU A 313 12.31 11.43 -26.71
CA GLU A 313 13.24 12.53 -26.37
C GLU A 313 14.28 12.85 -27.45
N LYS A 314 14.10 12.36 -28.68
CA LYS A 314 15.06 12.55 -29.80
C LYS A 314 14.72 13.78 -30.59
N VAL A 315 15.78 14.33 -31.25
CA VAL A 315 15.65 15.31 -32.32
C VAL A 315 15.65 14.54 -33.65
N ILE A 316 14.59 14.67 -34.43
CA ILE A 316 14.45 14.00 -35.72
C ILE A 316 14.72 15.00 -36.85
N ASP A 317 15.72 14.73 -37.68
CA ASP A 317 16.04 15.57 -38.80
C ASP A 317 15.08 15.32 -39.99
N VAL A 318 14.46 16.40 -40.48
CA VAL A 318 13.56 16.42 -41.63
C VAL A 318 14.20 17.23 -42.73
N LYS A 319 14.67 16.55 -43.80
CA LYS A 319 15.27 17.22 -44.96
C LYS A 319 14.23 17.62 -46.00
N VAL A 320 14.24 18.88 -46.40
CA VAL A 320 13.31 19.45 -47.36
C VAL A 320 14.10 20.20 -48.43
N THR A 321 13.84 19.94 -49.70
CA THR A 321 14.54 20.57 -50.83
C THR A 321 13.60 21.48 -51.61
N ASN A 322 14.14 22.56 -52.23
CA ASN A 322 13.48 23.33 -53.27
C ASN A 322 14.32 23.47 -54.52
N SER A 323 13.64 23.56 -55.68
CA SER A 323 14.24 23.85 -56.98
C SER A 323 14.31 25.37 -57.17
N LYS A 324 15.33 25.85 -57.84
CA LYS A 324 15.46 27.27 -58.18
C LYS A 324 14.35 27.69 -59.14
N SER A 325 13.78 28.88 -58.89
CA SER A 325 12.92 29.55 -59.87
C SER A 325 13.78 29.98 -61.09
N LEU A 326 13.45 29.45 -62.24
CA LEU A 326 14.16 29.76 -63.47
C LEU A 326 13.31 30.67 -64.35
N GLY A 327 13.91 31.71 -64.84
CA GLY A 327 13.34 32.61 -65.87
C GLY A 327 13.97 32.37 -67.22
N GLN A 328 13.25 32.74 -68.24
CA GLN A 328 13.74 32.72 -69.65
C GLN A 328 13.61 34.14 -70.16
N PHE A 329 14.50 34.51 -71.08
CA PHE A 329 14.37 35.71 -71.89
C PHE A 329 14.41 35.34 -73.36
N GLU A 330 13.65 36.06 -74.14
CA GLU A 330 13.62 35.97 -75.59
C GLU A 330 14.31 37.19 -76.14
N ILE A 331 15.27 36.99 -77.07
CA ILE A 331 15.89 38.05 -77.81
C ILE A 331 15.21 38.08 -79.19
N VAL A 332 14.46 39.15 -79.44
CA VAL A 332 13.90 39.39 -80.82
C VAL A 332 14.79 40.41 -81.45
N LYS A 333 15.44 39.97 -82.50
CA LYS A 333 16.26 40.87 -83.33
C LYS A 333 15.38 41.46 -84.41
N VAL A 334 15.25 42.76 -84.39
CA VAL A 334 14.41 43.50 -85.36
C VAL A 334 15.33 44.40 -86.28
N ASP A 335 14.80 44.78 -87.42
CA ASP A 335 15.46 45.75 -88.28
C ASP A 335 15.47 47.12 -87.55
N ALA A 336 16.63 47.87 -87.62
CA ALA A 336 16.80 49.14 -86.93
C ALA A 336 15.90 50.26 -87.51
N ASN A 337 15.41 50.08 -88.68
CA ASN A 337 14.55 51.07 -89.37
C ASN A 337 13.07 50.63 -89.47
N ASP A 338 12.81 49.30 -89.30
CA ASP A 338 11.47 48.75 -89.37
C ASP A 338 11.30 47.68 -88.24
N LYS A 339 10.88 48.14 -87.02
CA LYS A 339 10.69 47.32 -85.84
C LYS A 339 9.62 46.20 -85.94
N ALA A 340 8.85 46.25 -87.07
CA ALA A 340 7.87 45.22 -87.34
C ALA A 340 8.44 44.03 -88.12
N LYS A 341 9.69 44.12 -88.55
CA LYS A 341 10.39 43.09 -89.33
C LYS A 341 11.39 42.30 -88.48
N VAL A 342 11.14 40.99 -88.30
CA VAL A 342 12.00 40.06 -87.53
C VAL A 342 13.16 39.56 -88.38
#